data_647fe9979bc8a73c82e412e1d44421f1
#
_entry.id   647fe9979bc8a73c82e412e1d44421f1
#
_cell.length_a   1.000
_cell.length_b   1.000
_cell.length_c   1.000
_cell.angle_alpha   90.00
_cell.angle_beta   90.00
_cell.angle_gamma   90.00
#
_symmetry.space_group_name_H-M   'P 1'
#
loop_
_entity.id
_entity.type
_entity.pdbx_description
1 polymer ?
#
loop_
_entity_poly.entity_id
_entity_poly.type
_entity_poly.pdbx_seq_one_letter_code
_entity_poly.pdbx_strand_id
1 'polypeptide(L)' 'MSEYGATVAWHLPPQASFDYETFDRSHEWTFAGGEVVQASGSPEYFGTASRVNPDEAVIAATASCHMLTFLSIAAKKRLR' A
#
# COMPACT_ATOMS: atom_id res chain seq x y z
N MET A 1 -3.86 -21.16 -12.29
CA MET A 1 -3.12 -20.32 -11.34
C MET A 1 -3.40 -18.86 -11.62
N SER A 2 -3.61 -18.10 -10.59
CA SER A 2 -3.86 -16.67 -10.71
C SER A 2 -2.55 -15.89 -10.68
N GLU A 3 -2.50 -14.81 -11.44
CA GLU A 3 -1.37 -13.90 -11.42
C GLU A 3 -1.81 -12.59 -10.76
N TYR A 4 -0.97 -12.09 -9.90
CA TYR A 4 -1.21 -10.84 -9.20
C TYR A 4 -0.04 -9.90 -9.45
N GLY A 5 -0.32 -8.63 -9.51
CA GLY A 5 0.74 -7.67 -9.75
C GLY A 5 0.35 -6.27 -9.35
N ALA A 6 1.36 -5.46 -9.15
CA ALA A 6 1.20 -4.05 -8.84
C ALA A 6 2.37 -3.28 -9.46
N THR A 7 2.10 -2.05 -9.84
CA THR A 7 3.12 -1.13 -10.32
C THR A 7 3.31 -0.04 -9.28
N VAL A 8 4.55 0.19 -8.89
CA VAL A 8 4.92 1.29 -7.99
C VAL A 8 5.64 2.34 -8.83
N ALA A 9 5.10 3.55 -8.87
CA ALA A 9 5.63 4.60 -9.72
C ALA A 9 5.91 5.88 -8.92
N TRP A 10 7.15 6.31 -8.96
CA TRP A 10 7.62 7.55 -8.35
C TRP A 10 8.24 8.44 -9.42
N HIS A 11 8.06 9.73 -9.30
CA HIS A 11 8.55 10.67 -10.30
C HIS A 11 9.21 11.86 -9.60
N LEU A 12 10.41 12.21 -10.03
CA LEU A 12 11.11 13.41 -9.57
C LEU A 12 10.95 14.51 -10.61
N PRO A 13 10.19 15.59 -10.30
CA PRO A 13 10.08 16.71 -11.22
C PRO A 13 11.45 17.34 -11.51
N PRO A 14 11.70 17.85 -12.72
CA PRO A 14 13.04 18.35 -13.10
C PRO A 14 13.63 19.41 -12.20
N GLN A 15 12.78 20.21 -11.53
CA GLN A 15 13.26 21.29 -10.68
C GLN A 15 13.09 21.01 -9.19
N ALA A 16 12.73 19.78 -8.85
CA ALA A 16 12.55 19.42 -7.45
C ALA A 16 13.88 19.09 -6.80
N SER A 17 13.95 19.34 -5.49
CA SER A 17 15.10 18.95 -4.67
C SER A 17 15.17 17.43 -4.54
N PHE A 18 16.39 16.91 -4.57
CA PHE A 18 16.62 15.48 -4.31
C PHE A 18 17.60 15.31 -3.16
N ASP A 19 17.40 16.08 -2.09
CA ASP A 19 18.15 15.91 -0.86
C ASP A 19 17.44 14.90 0.04
N TYR A 20 18.18 14.14 0.80
CA TYR A 20 17.63 13.07 1.62
C TYR A 20 16.49 13.53 2.53
N GLU A 21 16.63 14.69 3.15
CA GLU A 21 15.64 15.17 4.11
C GLU A 21 14.46 15.88 3.48
N THR A 22 14.52 16.21 2.19
CA THR A 22 13.52 17.08 1.58
C THR A 22 12.83 16.52 0.35
N PHE A 23 13.35 15.46 -0.28
CA PHE A 23 12.69 14.98 -1.50
C PHE A 23 11.31 14.40 -1.17
N ASP A 24 10.38 14.60 -2.09
CA ASP A 24 9.01 14.13 -1.93
C ASP A 24 8.96 12.61 -2.13
N ARG A 25 8.46 11.91 -1.14
CA ARG A 25 8.34 10.45 -1.15
C ARG A 25 6.98 9.97 -1.62
N SER A 26 6.13 10.88 -2.03
CA SER A 26 4.80 10.53 -2.55
C SER A 26 4.92 9.76 -3.85
N HIS A 27 4.16 8.71 -3.96
CA HIS A 27 4.14 7.86 -5.13
C HIS A 27 2.81 7.13 -5.20
N GLU A 28 2.62 6.32 -6.23
CA GLU A 28 1.36 5.61 -6.43
C GLU A 28 1.60 4.13 -6.64
N TRP A 29 0.69 3.33 -6.11
CA TRP A 29 0.62 1.91 -6.40
C TRP A 29 -0.61 1.67 -7.24
N THR A 30 -0.42 1.04 -8.41
CA THR A 30 -1.54 0.69 -9.29
C THR A 30 -1.64 -0.82 -9.37
N PHE A 31 -2.83 -1.32 -9.16
CA PHE A 31 -3.09 -2.76 -9.13
C PHE A 31 -3.77 -3.20 -10.42
N ALA A 32 -3.71 -4.51 -10.70
CA ALA A 32 -4.22 -5.06 -11.95
C ALA A 32 -5.70 -4.76 -12.18
N GLY A 33 -6.48 -4.62 -11.10
CA GLY A 33 -7.90 -4.29 -11.20
C GLY A 33 -8.20 -2.82 -11.43
N GLY A 34 -7.17 -1.97 -11.52
CA GLY A 34 -7.33 -0.54 -11.75
C GLY A 34 -7.31 0.33 -10.50
N GLU A 35 -7.31 -0.27 -9.32
CA GLU A 35 -7.26 0.49 -8.07
C GLU A 35 -5.90 1.17 -7.93
N VAL A 36 -5.92 2.44 -7.51
CA VAL A 36 -4.71 3.24 -7.30
C VAL A 36 -4.66 3.66 -5.84
N VAL A 37 -3.52 3.43 -5.21
CA VAL A 37 -3.28 3.82 -3.82
C VAL A 37 -2.27 4.94 -3.79
N GLN A 38 -2.61 6.03 -3.11
CA GLN A 38 -1.71 7.16 -2.88
C GLN A 38 -0.81 6.80 -1.71
N ALA A 39 0.48 6.67 -1.96
CA ALA A 39 1.44 6.15 -1.01
C ALA A 39 2.59 7.13 -0.75
N SER A 40 3.31 6.89 0.33
CA SER A 40 4.50 7.64 0.70
C SER A 40 5.34 6.80 1.66
N GLY A 41 6.46 7.33 2.09
CA GLY A 41 7.22 6.72 3.17
C GLY A 41 6.59 7.00 4.53
N SER A 42 7.11 6.35 5.54
CA SER A 42 6.71 6.58 6.93
C SER A 42 7.04 8.04 7.32
N PRO A 43 6.16 8.71 8.10
CA PRO A 43 6.45 10.08 8.55
C PRO A 43 7.75 10.21 9.33
N GLU A 44 8.18 9.15 10.03
CA GLU A 44 9.46 9.12 10.74
C GLU A 44 10.65 9.24 9.80
N TYR A 45 10.46 8.93 8.53
CA TYR A 45 11.48 9.00 7.49
C TYR A 45 11.05 10.00 6.41
N PHE A 46 10.49 11.12 6.84
CA PHE A 46 10.12 12.26 5.98
C PHE A 46 9.01 11.97 4.99
N GLY A 47 8.17 10.99 5.28
CA GLY A 47 6.99 10.70 4.46
C GLY A 47 5.79 11.57 4.83
N THR A 48 4.71 11.42 4.08
CA THR A 48 3.48 12.17 4.28
C THR A 48 2.47 11.32 5.05
N ALA A 49 2.06 11.80 6.23
CA ALA A 49 1.19 11.04 7.12
C ALA A 49 -0.19 10.74 6.56
N SER A 50 -0.69 11.56 5.65
CA SER A 50 -2.02 11.36 5.04
C SER A 50 -2.04 10.32 3.92
N ARG A 51 -0.88 9.78 3.54
CA ARG A 51 -0.79 8.75 2.50
C ARG A 51 -0.41 7.42 3.15
N VAL A 52 -0.72 6.34 2.46
CA VAL A 52 -0.39 4.99 2.96
C VAL A 52 1.11 4.77 2.87
N ASN A 53 1.72 4.23 3.92
CA ASN A 53 3.12 3.82 3.87
C ASN A 53 3.23 2.30 3.79
N PRO A 54 4.39 1.77 3.35
CA PRO A 54 4.54 0.32 3.18
C PRO A 54 4.32 -0.48 4.47
N ASP A 55 4.69 0.06 5.63
CA ASP A 55 4.51 -0.66 6.89
C ASP A 55 3.02 -0.85 7.19
N GLU A 56 2.22 0.20 7.01
CA GLU A 56 0.77 0.11 7.17
C GLU A 56 0.16 -0.85 6.15
N ALA A 57 0.68 -0.85 4.92
CA ALA A 57 0.18 -1.72 3.87
C ALA A 57 0.39 -3.20 4.21
N VAL A 58 1.54 -3.54 4.77
CA VAL A 58 1.83 -4.92 5.19
C VAL A 58 0.88 -5.33 6.32
N ILE A 59 0.64 -4.45 7.27
CA ILE A 59 -0.29 -4.70 8.37
C ILE A 59 -1.70 -4.93 7.82
N ALA A 60 -2.15 -4.04 6.95
CA ALA A 60 -3.50 -4.12 6.37
C ALA A 60 -3.65 -5.40 5.53
N ALA A 61 -2.66 -5.73 4.72
CA ALA A 61 -2.70 -6.93 3.87
C ALA A 61 -2.76 -8.19 4.72
N THR A 62 -1.95 -8.26 5.77
CA THR A 62 -1.90 -9.41 6.66
C THR A 62 -3.22 -9.57 7.41
N ALA A 63 -3.75 -8.47 7.95
CA ALA A 63 -5.02 -8.48 8.67
C ALA A 63 -6.18 -8.86 7.76
N SER A 64 -6.18 -8.36 6.54
CA SER A 64 -7.22 -8.66 5.55
C SER A 64 -7.21 -10.15 5.19
N CYS A 65 -6.02 -10.71 4.95
CA CYS A 65 -5.88 -12.12 4.63
C CYS A 65 -6.38 -13.01 5.79
N HIS A 66 -6.01 -12.64 7.01
CA HIS A 66 -6.46 -13.37 8.20
C HIS A 66 -7.98 -13.32 8.35
N MET A 67 -8.56 -12.14 8.21
CA MET A 67 -10.01 -11.96 8.30
C MET A 67 -10.75 -12.79 7.26
N LEU A 68 -10.29 -12.74 6.00
CA LEU A 68 -10.96 -13.47 4.92
C LEU A 68 -10.89 -14.97 5.14
N THR A 69 -9.78 -15.48 5.65
CA THR A 69 -9.64 -16.90 5.99
C THR A 69 -10.62 -17.30 7.08
N PHE A 70 -10.68 -16.49 8.14
CA PHE A 70 -11.61 -16.72 9.23
C PHE A 70 -13.07 -16.73 8.73
N LEU A 71 -13.43 -15.73 7.93
CA LEU A 71 -14.80 -15.61 7.42
C LEU A 71 -15.15 -16.78 6.50
N SER A 72 -14.21 -17.25 5.69
CA SER A 72 -14.43 -18.39 4.80
C SER A 72 -14.70 -19.67 5.60
N ILE A 73 -13.95 -19.89 6.68
CA ILE A 73 -14.17 -21.05 7.54
C ILE A 73 -15.51 -20.93 8.26
N ALA A 74 -15.83 -19.75 8.79
CA ALA A 74 -17.09 -19.50 9.47
C ALA A 74 -18.29 -19.76 8.52
N ALA A 75 -18.19 -19.29 7.29
CA ALA A 75 -19.27 -19.49 6.31
C ALA A 75 -19.44 -20.97 5.96
N LYS A 76 -18.34 -21.72 5.78
CA LYS A 76 -18.41 -23.15 5.50
C LYS A 76 -19.05 -23.93 6.64
N LYS A 77 -18.83 -23.47 7.88
CA LYS A 77 -19.41 -24.09 9.06
C LYS A 77 -20.77 -23.49 9.39
N ARG A 78 -21.23 -22.52 8.63
CA ARG A 78 -22.50 -21.82 8.82
C ARG A 78 -22.62 -21.17 10.20
N LEU A 79 -21.49 -20.64 10.68
CA LEU A 79 -21.47 -19.84 11.90
C LEU A 79 -21.85 -18.40 11.57
N ARG A 80 -22.49 -17.74 12.51
CA ARG A 80 -22.88 -16.34 12.33
C ARG A 80 -22.50 -15.49 13.53
#